data_c4b5f2602724d03870f3fe3f2d960d2a
#
_entry.id   c4b5f2602724d03870f3fe3f2d960d2a
#
_cell.length_a   1.000
_cell.length_b   1.000
_cell.length_c   1.000
_cell.angle_alpha   90.00
_cell.angle_beta   90.00
_cell.angle_gamma   90.00
#
_symmetry.space_group_name_H-M   'P 1'
#
loop_
_entity.id
_entity.type
_entity.pdbx_description
1 polymer ?
#
loop_
_entity_poly.entity_id
_entity_poly.type
_entity_poly.pdbx_seq_one_letter_code
_entity_poly.pdbx_strand_id
1 'polypeptide(L)'
;MKAPKIRFKGFEGAWEADFLGNNATITTWKLDANAAKADWEYAFFTCWKETLKTDSYIFDWNAILISWNWDVWYTRRYSWKFNAYQRTYVLQNFLTNFSYTEYAIHNWLPKRIQCESFWWAMPYIKLNTLSKLQISLPSLPEQEKIWSLFEQLDSHISKNQQKLEKLKNMKQSFLQKLFPKDWSALPELRFKGFEGAWEERKLGEICQITMWQSPDWSTYSNKKSDYILVQWNSDLKNWRVVPRIRTTQKTKTANVGDLIMSVRAPAWAIWKTGYDIVLWRWVASIKGNDFVFYFLVKLDTFWYWKRLSAWSTFDSINSDSIQNLNIYFPSLPEQKKIWAFFEKLDTQIIHQSQKIQKLQNIKQSLLEKMFI
;
A
#
# COMPACT_ATOMS: atom_id res chain seq x y z
N MET A 1 22.20 -29.52 -16.95
CA MET A 1 21.65 -28.30 -17.57
C MET A 1 20.14 -28.35 -17.47
N LYS A 2 19.51 -27.29 -16.99
CA LYS A 2 18.06 -27.25 -16.76
C LYS A 2 17.39 -26.37 -17.81
N ALA A 3 16.15 -26.64 -18.16
CA ALA A 3 15.30 -25.77 -18.97
C ALA A 3 14.20 -25.14 -18.08
N PRO A 4 13.74 -23.92 -18.37
CA PRO A 4 12.69 -23.28 -17.57
C PRO A 4 11.35 -24.04 -17.70
N LYS A 5 10.52 -23.92 -16.66
CA LYS A 5 9.18 -24.56 -16.66
C LYS A 5 8.23 -23.95 -17.70
N ILE A 6 8.42 -22.68 -18.00
CA ILE A 6 7.69 -21.92 -19.05
C ILE A 6 8.71 -21.28 -19.96
N ARG A 7 8.55 -21.46 -21.26
CA ARG A 7 9.42 -20.96 -22.30
C ARG A 7 8.65 -20.45 -23.50
N PHE A 8 9.16 -19.48 -24.21
CA PHE A 8 8.57 -19.06 -25.48
C PHE A 8 8.68 -20.16 -26.52
N LYS A 9 7.64 -20.32 -27.33
CA LYS A 9 7.64 -21.26 -28.46
C LYS A 9 8.75 -20.90 -29.45
N GLY A 10 9.48 -21.91 -29.92
CA GLY A 10 10.57 -21.77 -30.87
C GLY A 10 11.97 -21.63 -30.24
N PHE A 11 12.09 -21.73 -28.93
CA PHE A 11 13.38 -21.82 -28.25
C PHE A 11 13.53 -23.20 -27.59
N GLU A 12 14.65 -23.84 -27.88
CA GLU A 12 14.97 -25.20 -27.42
C GLU A 12 16.39 -25.26 -26.81
N GLY A 13 16.76 -26.39 -26.28
CA GLY A 13 18.04 -26.60 -25.65
C GLY A 13 18.14 -26.10 -24.20
N ALA A 14 19.23 -26.43 -23.55
CA ALA A 14 19.52 -26.03 -22.17
C ALA A 14 20.13 -24.62 -22.14
N TRP A 15 19.86 -23.87 -21.09
CA TRP A 15 20.51 -22.58 -20.84
C TRP A 15 21.91 -22.78 -20.27
N GLU A 16 22.82 -21.92 -20.65
CA GLU A 16 24.15 -21.87 -20.06
C GLU A 16 24.07 -21.27 -18.66
N ALA A 17 24.84 -21.81 -17.74
CA ALA A 17 24.96 -21.26 -16.38
C ALA A 17 26.31 -20.57 -16.25
N ASP A 18 26.29 -19.31 -15.83
CA ASP A 18 27.51 -18.53 -15.61
C ASP A 18 27.36 -17.63 -14.37
N PHE A 19 28.46 -17.05 -13.94
CA PHE A 19 28.46 -16.12 -12.80
C PHE A 19 28.22 -14.69 -13.25
N LEU A 20 27.48 -13.94 -12.43
CA LEU A 20 27.21 -12.52 -12.71
C LEU A 20 28.49 -11.70 -12.88
N GLY A 21 29.55 -12.01 -12.10
CA GLY A 21 30.83 -11.34 -12.19
C GLY A 21 31.59 -11.56 -13.50
N ASN A 22 31.27 -12.64 -14.25
CA ASN A 22 31.80 -12.84 -15.61
C ASN A 22 31.03 -12.06 -16.67
N ASN A 23 29.80 -11.63 -16.34
CA ASN A 23 28.86 -11.01 -17.29
C ASN A 23 28.63 -9.51 -17.05
N ALA A 24 29.18 -8.96 -15.97
CA ALA A 24 29.12 -7.54 -15.67
C ALA A 24 30.31 -7.11 -14.81
N THR A 25 30.78 -5.90 -15.01
CA THR A 25 31.75 -5.27 -14.11
C THR A 25 31.03 -4.82 -12.85
N ILE A 26 31.44 -5.30 -11.68
CA ILE A 26 30.85 -4.95 -10.38
C ILE A 26 31.85 -4.09 -9.62
N THR A 27 31.50 -2.85 -9.37
CA THR A 27 32.34 -1.87 -8.67
C THR A 27 31.62 -1.28 -7.46
N THR A 28 32.40 -0.70 -6.55
CA THR A 28 31.95 0.17 -5.47
C THR A 28 32.76 1.46 -5.51
N TRP A 29 32.28 2.51 -4.91
CA TRP A 29 33.00 3.76 -4.82
C TRP A 29 33.31 4.15 -3.38
N LYS A 30 34.18 5.15 -3.16
CA LYS A 30 34.62 5.58 -1.82
C LYS A 30 33.93 6.85 -1.33
N LEU A 31 32.88 7.34 -2.01
CA LEU A 31 32.22 8.58 -1.64
C LEU A 31 31.33 8.37 -0.40
N ASP A 32 31.45 9.25 0.56
CA ASP A 32 30.62 9.24 1.77
C ASP A 32 29.27 9.95 1.52
N ALA A 33 28.27 9.63 2.37
CA ALA A 33 26.93 10.21 2.26
C ALA A 33 26.92 11.73 2.48
N ASN A 34 27.89 12.29 3.20
CA ASN A 34 28.07 13.72 3.44
C ASN A 34 28.38 14.53 2.18
N ALA A 35 28.74 13.86 1.08
CA ALA A 35 28.94 14.50 -0.23
C ALA A 35 27.64 14.96 -0.90
N ALA A 36 26.47 14.62 -0.33
CA ALA A 36 25.17 15.03 -0.85
C ALA A 36 24.83 16.48 -0.53
N LYS A 37 24.35 17.25 -1.53
CA LYS A 37 23.76 18.60 -1.36
C LYS A 37 22.58 18.77 -2.30
N ALA A 38 21.57 19.55 -1.86
CA ALA A 38 20.28 19.65 -2.56
C ALA A 38 20.36 20.25 -3.97
N ASP A 39 21.28 21.20 -4.20
CA ASP A 39 21.30 22.07 -5.40
C ASP A 39 22.30 21.62 -6.47
N TRP A 40 22.81 20.38 -6.39
CA TRP A 40 23.81 19.89 -7.32
C TRP A 40 23.21 19.13 -8.54
N GLU A 41 24.04 18.89 -9.57
CA GLU A 41 23.58 18.46 -10.89
C GLU A 41 23.35 16.94 -10.99
N TYR A 42 24.32 16.15 -10.47
CA TYR A 42 24.36 14.71 -10.74
C TYR A 42 23.62 13.90 -9.67
N ALA A 43 22.96 12.82 -10.09
CA ALA A 43 22.34 11.89 -9.16
C ALA A 43 23.40 11.21 -8.27
N PHE A 44 23.10 11.11 -6.98
CA PHE A 44 23.91 10.40 -6.00
C PHE A 44 23.10 9.32 -5.33
N PHE A 45 23.48 8.08 -5.58
CA PHE A 45 22.76 6.90 -5.10
C PHE A 45 23.40 6.37 -3.81
N THR A 46 22.59 6.31 -2.78
CA THR A 46 22.95 5.76 -1.48
C THR A 46 22.19 4.45 -1.22
N CYS A 47 22.34 3.90 -0.02
CA CYS A 47 21.54 2.74 0.41
C CYS A 47 20.05 3.06 0.66
N TRP A 48 19.66 4.32 0.62
CA TRP A 48 18.28 4.78 0.80
C TRP A 48 17.53 4.84 -0.54
N LYS A 49 16.21 4.72 -0.49
CA LYS A 49 15.35 4.83 -1.70
C LYS A 49 15.39 6.22 -2.34
N GLU A 50 15.66 7.23 -1.55
CA GLU A 50 15.76 8.59 -2.03
C GLU A 50 17.04 8.79 -2.85
N THR A 51 16.90 9.48 -3.99
CA THR A 51 18.05 9.85 -4.81
C THR A 51 18.52 11.23 -4.39
N LEU A 52 19.73 11.29 -3.86
CA LEU A 52 20.40 12.53 -3.51
C LEU A 52 21.09 13.14 -4.73
N LYS A 53 21.79 14.28 -4.54
CA LYS A 53 22.55 14.94 -5.59
C LYS A 53 23.99 15.20 -5.17
N THR A 54 24.91 15.33 -6.16
CA THR A 54 26.33 15.62 -5.97
C THR A 54 26.85 16.52 -7.11
N ASP A 55 27.98 17.18 -6.88
CA ASP A 55 28.64 18.08 -7.84
C ASP A 55 29.44 17.34 -8.92
N SER A 56 29.72 16.08 -8.73
CA SER A 56 30.58 15.26 -9.59
C SER A 56 29.93 13.93 -9.96
N TYR A 57 30.40 13.37 -11.06
CA TYR A 57 30.04 12.02 -11.47
C TYR A 57 31.31 11.20 -11.75
N ILE A 58 31.18 9.89 -11.58
CA ILE A 58 32.23 8.91 -11.87
C ILE A 58 31.70 7.81 -12.78
N PHE A 59 30.41 7.54 -12.65
CA PHE A 59 29.72 6.55 -13.46
C PHE A 59 28.88 7.26 -14.52
N ASP A 60 28.87 6.70 -15.71
CA ASP A 60 27.98 7.08 -16.79
C ASP A 60 27.40 5.82 -17.46
N TRP A 61 26.43 6.01 -18.39
CA TRP A 61 25.75 4.91 -19.08
C TRP A 61 24.93 3.98 -18.19
N ASN A 62 24.41 2.94 -18.81
CA ASN A 62 23.50 1.99 -18.17
C ASN A 62 24.17 1.26 -17.00
N ALA A 63 23.59 1.40 -15.84
CA ALA A 63 24.02 0.74 -14.61
C ALA A 63 22.84 0.11 -13.86
N ILE A 64 23.09 -1.04 -13.24
CA ILE A 64 22.24 -1.60 -12.20
C ILE A 64 22.91 -1.31 -10.87
N LEU A 65 22.18 -0.64 -9.99
CA LEU A 65 22.63 -0.27 -8.66
C LEU A 65 22.00 -1.20 -7.62
N ILE A 66 22.80 -1.75 -6.72
CA ILE A 66 22.35 -2.67 -5.68
C ILE A 66 22.85 -2.14 -4.33
N SER A 67 21.93 -1.93 -3.41
CA SER A 67 22.25 -1.51 -2.05
C SER A 67 22.95 -2.64 -1.29
N TRP A 68 24.04 -2.32 -0.58
CA TRP A 68 24.80 -3.29 0.19
C TRP A 68 24.06 -3.77 1.45
N ASN A 69 23.33 -2.88 2.11
CA ASN A 69 22.61 -3.14 3.36
C ASN A 69 21.26 -2.42 3.38
N TRP A 70 20.44 -2.65 4.40
CA TRP A 70 19.09 -2.13 4.61
C TRP A 70 18.10 -2.70 3.59
N ASP A 71 18.03 -2.14 2.41
CA ASP A 71 17.10 -2.52 1.34
C ASP A 71 17.82 -3.38 0.28
N VAL A 72 18.47 -4.47 0.74
CA VAL A 72 19.33 -5.35 -0.08
C VAL A 72 18.63 -6.00 -1.29
N TRP A 73 17.31 -5.97 -1.31
CA TRP A 73 16.49 -6.50 -2.41
C TRP A 73 16.21 -5.46 -3.50
N TYR A 74 16.57 -4.19 -3.25
CA TYR A 74 16.22 -3.09 -4.12
C TYR A 74 17.33 -2.85 -5.13
N THR A 75 16.99 -3.04 -6.40
CA THR A 75 17.84 -2.66 -7.53
C THR A 75 17.30 -1.41 -8.18
N ARG A 76 18.17 -0.60 -8.76
CA ARG A 76 17.82 0.59 -9.55
C ARG A 76 18.53 0.54 -10.87
N ARG A 77 17.81 0.87 -11.95
CA ARG A 77 18.43 1.20 -13.25
C ARG A 77 18.72 2.68 -13.31
N TYR A 78 19.86 3.03 -13.85
CA TYR A 78 20.17 4.42 -14.17
C TYR A 78 21.03 4.50 -15.44
N SER A 79 20.78 5.53 -16.29
CA SER A 79 21.37 5.63 -17.65
C SER A 79 22.02 6.98 -17.93
N TRP A 80 22.37 7.73 -16.92
CA TRP A 80 22.99 9.04 -17.03
C TRP A 80 24.21 9.14 -16.15
N LYS A 81 24.89 10.27 -16.14
CA LYS A 81 26.01 10.59 -15.25
C LYS A 81 25.58 10.58 -13.79
N PHE A 82 26.27 9.85 -12.92
CA PHE A 82 25.91 9.71 -11.52
C PHE A 82 27.12 9.38 -10.66
N ASN A 83 26.90 9.44 -9.34
CA ASN A 83 27.82 8.95 -8.34
C ASN A 83 27.13 7.97 -7.40
N ALA A 84 27.88 7.17 -6.67
CA ALA A 84 27.37 6.16 -5.77
C ALA A 84 28.09 6.21 -4.43
N TYR A 85 27.34 5.98 -3.36
CA TYR A 85 27.84 5.82 -2.01
C TYR A 85 28.64 4.51 -1.87
N GLN A 86 29.63 4.53 -1.00
CA GLN A 86 30.54 3.39 -0.78
C GLN A 86 29.84 2.05 -0.48
N ARG A 87 28.58 2.07 -0.02
CA ARG A 87 27.77 0.87 0.24
C ARG A 87 26.75 0.57 -0.86
N THR A 88 27.06 0.98 -2.08
CA THR A 88 26.25 0.70 -3.28
C THR A 88 27.13 0.01 -4.31
N TYR A 89 26.73 -1.17 -4.74
CA TYR A 89 27.34 -1.85 -5.89
C TYR A 89 26.80 -1.26 -7.17
N VAL A 90 27.70 -0.97 -8.08
CA VAL A 90 27.42 -0.47 -9.44
C VAL A 90 27.82 -1.56 -10.43
N LEU A 91 26.86 -2.07 -11.18
CA LEU A 91 27.05 -3.07 -12.22
C LEU A 91 26.96 -2.41 -13.57
N GLN A 92 28.01 -2.54 -14.40
CA GLN A 92 28.12 -1.96 -15.74
C GLN A 92 28.78 -2.95 -16.70
N ASN A 93 28.95 -2.57 -17.97
CA ASN A 93 29.67 -3.34 -19.00
C ASN A 93 29.13 -4.77 -19.15
N PHE A 94 27.82 -4.89 -19.32
CA PHE A 94 27.15 -6.17 -19.42
C PHE A 94 27.49 -6.88 -20.73
N LEU A 95 27.90 -8.13 -20.67
CA LEU A 95 28.04 -9.03 -21.82
C LEU A 95 26.71 -9.67 -22.24
N THR A 96 25.70 -9.60 -21.38
CA THR A 96 24.36 -10.09 -21.59
C THR A 96 23.38 -8.94 -21.81
N ASN A 97 22.13 -9.24 -22.16
CA ASN A 97 21.12 -8.18 -22.21
C ASN A 97 20.94 -7.55 -20.83
N PHE A 98 21.14 -6.25 -20.72
CA PHE A 98 21.06 -5.46 -19.49
C PHE A 98 19.76 -5.68 -18.72
N SER A 99 18.61 -5.58 -19.41
CA SER A 99 17.30 -5.71 -18.82
C SER A 99 17.01 -7.16 -18.37
N TYR A 100 17.42 -8.16 -19.16
CA TYR A 100 17.33 -9.55 -18.76
C TYR A 100 18.13 -9.83 -17.48
N THR A 101 19.36 -9.31 -17.40
CA THR A 101 20.25 -9.51 -16.26
C THR A 101 19.64 -8.94 -14.98
N GLU A 102 18.99 -7.79 -15.05
CA GLU A 102 18.29 -7.26 -13.86
C GLU A 102 17.18 -8.20 -13.38
N TYR A 103 16.33 -8.71 -14.28
CA TYR A 103 15.30 -9.69 -13.86
C TYR A 103 15.90 -10.99 -13.33
N ALA A 104 17.02 -11.45 -13.87
CA ALA A 104 17.75 -12.59 -13.32
C ALA A 104 18.26 -12.31 -11.91
N ILE A 105 18.84 -11.14 -11.66
CA ILE A 105 19.24 -10.68 -10.32
C ILE A 105 18.03 -10.63 -9.38
N HIS A 106 16.93 -10.03 -9.78
CA HIS A 106 15.70 -9.97 -8.98
C HIS A 106 15.16 -11.35 -8.57
N ASN A 107 15.31 -12.35 -9.43
CA ASN A 107 14.86 -13.70 -9.12
C ASN A 107 15.83 -14.46 -8.20
N TRP A 108 17.15 -14.28 -8.38
CA TRP A 108 18.15 -15.16 -7.73
C TRP A 108 18.81 -14.53 -6.51
N LEU A 109 19.05 -13.23 -6.50
CA LEU A 109 19.73 -12.57 -5.40
C LEU A 109 19.01 -12.74 -4.05
N PRO A 110 17.67 -12.59 -3.95
CA PRO A 110 16.95 -12.86 -2.71
C PRO A 110 17.15 -14.27 -2.17
N LYS A 111 17.09 -15.28 -3.04
CA LYS A 111 17.30 -16.69 -2.66
C LYS A 111 18.72 -16.92 -2.17
N ARG A 112 19.70 -16.29 -2.82
CA ARG A 112 21.11 -16.38 -2.44
C ARG A 112 21.38 -15.75 -1.08
N ILE A 113 20.87 -14.56 -0.82
CA ILE A 113 21.00 -13.86 0.46
C ILE A 113 20.35 -14.68 1.58
N GLN A 114 19.16 -15.25 1.35
CA GLN A 114 18.48 -16.07 2.33
C GLN A 114 19.29 -17.30 2.73
N CYS A 115 20.04 -17.90 1.81
CA CYS A 115 20.93 -19.01 2.10
C CYS A 115 22.21 -18.60 2.85
N GLU A 116 22.68 -17.35 2.69
CA GLU A 116 23.93 -16.86 3.29
C GLU A 116 23.73 -16.10 4.62
N SER A 117 22.51 -15.60 4.90
CA SER A 117 22.23 -14.84 6.13
C SER A 117 21.84 -15.76 7.29
N PHE A 118 22.58 -15.66 8.40
CA PHE A 118 22.18 -16.21 9.69
C PHE A 118 21.05 -15.37 10.30
N TRP A 119 20.09 -15.97 10.94
CA TRP A 119 18.80 -15.47 11.42
C TRP A 119 18.81 -14.19 12.32
N TRP A 120 19.98 -13.70 12.74
CA TRP A 120 20.11 -12.65 13.76
C TRP A 120 20.88 -11.39 13.32
N ALA A 121 21.41 -11.34 12.12
CA ALA A 121 22.20 -10.22 11.64
C ALA A 121 21.44 -9.44 10.55
N MET A 122 21.62 -8.12 10.52
CA MET A 122 21.14 -7.29 9.40
C MET A 122 21.68 -7.86 8.08
N PRO A 123 20.82 -8.15 7.10
CA PRO A 123 21.29 -8.72 5.84
C PRO A 123 22.21 -7.72 5.14
N TYR A 124 23.37 -8.17 4.72
CA TYR A 124 24.28 -7.40 3.88
C TYR A 124 24.82 -8.27 2.74
N ILE A 125 25.10 -7.64 1.61
CA ILE A 125 25.60 -8.31 0.41
C ILE A 125 27.12 -8.12 0.34
N LYS A 126 27.88 -9.22 0.28
CA LYS A 126 29.32 -9.17 -0.04
C LYS A 126 29.53 -9.10 -1.54
N LEU A 127 30.65 -8.51 -1.98
CA LEU A 127 31.01 -8.52 -3.40
C LEU A 127 31.03 -9.96 -3.96
N ASN A 128 31.53 -10.91 -3.20
CA ASN A 128 31.57 -12.31 -3.59
C ASN A 128 30.18 -12.94 -3.75
N THR A 129 29.18 -12.47 -2.99
CA THR A 129 27.77 -12.92 -3.11
C THR A 129 27.21 -12.50 -4.48
N LEU A 130 27.53 -11.29 -4.94
CA LEU A 130 27.12 -10.81 -6.27
C LEU A 130 27.95 -11.41 -7.39
N SER A 131 29.28 -11.37 -7.29
CA SER A 131 30.15 -11.86 -8.37
C SER A 131 29.98 -13.35 -8.63
N LYS A 132 29.69 -14.14 -7.59
CA LYS A 132 29.41 -15.59 -7.68
C LYS A 132 27.91 -15.91 -7.71
N LEU A 133 27.05 -14.92 -7.94
CA LEU A 133 25.64 -15.18 -8.20
C LEU A 133 25.53 -15.91 -9.54
N GLN A 134 25.07 -17.15 -9.49
CA GLN A 134 24.84 -17.94 -10.68
C GLN A 134 23.60 -17.45 -11.40
N ILE A 135 23.73 -17.10 -12.68
CA ILE A 135 22.64 -16.71 -13.57
C ILE A 135 22.57 -17.69 -14.72
N SER A 136 21.37 -17.96 -15.20
CA SER A 136 21.14 -18.84 -16.35
C SER A 136 20.92 -17.97 -17.59
N LEU A 137 21.65 -18.28 -18.65
CA LEU A 137 21.74 -17.45 -19.86
C LEU A 137 21.14 -18.19 -21.06
N PRO A 138 19.93 -17.83 -21.50
CA PRO A 138 19.41 -18.23 -22.80
C PRO A 138 20.12 -17.49 -23.93
N SER A 139 19.82 -17.85 -25.17
CA SER A 139 20.30 -17.09 -26.34
C SER A 139 19.85 -15.61 -26.27
N LEU A 140 20.62 -14.69 -26.85
CA LEU A 140 20.30 -13.27 -26.84
C LEU A 140 18.87 -12.95 -27.35
N PRO A 141 18.37 -13.58 -28.44
CA PRO A 141 16.99 -13.37 -28.88
C PRO A 141 15.95 -13.85 -27.86
N GLU A 142 16.25 -14.89 -27.08
CA GLU A 142 15.36 -15.36 -26.02
C GLU A 142 15.40 -14.43 -24.80
N GLN A 143 16.60 -13.95 -24.42
CA GLN A 143 16.75 -12.93 -23.39
C GLN A 143 15.88 -11.70 -23.73
N GLU A 144 15.90 -11.26 -25.00
CA GLU A 144 15.13 -10.13 -25.49
C GLU A 144 13.62 -10.34 -25.34
N LYS A 145 13.10 -11.51 -25.71
CA LYS A 145 11.68 -11.83 -25.53
C LYS A 145 11.27 -11.91 -24.05
N ILE A 146 12.13 -12.48 -23.20
CA ILE A 146 11.86 -12.58 -21.76
C ILE A 146 11.79 -11.18 -21.14
N TRP A 147 12.82 -10.35 -21.32
CA TRP A 147 12.82 -9.03 -20.70
C TRP A 147 11.70 -8.14 -21.24
N SER A 148 11.37 -8.21 -22.54
CA SER A 148 10.29 -7.44 -23.13
C SER A 148 8.92 -7.77 -22.49
N LEU A 149 8.67 -9.05 -22.19
CA LEU A 149 7.46 -9.47 -21.47
C LEU A 149 7.39 -8.84 -20.09
N PHE A 150 8.49 -8.89 -19.32
CA PHE A 150 8.50 -8.34 -17.97
C PHE A 150 8.41 -6.82 -17.96
N GLU A 151 9.04 -6.15 -18.90
CA GLU A 151 8.96 -4.70 -19.06
C GLU A 151 7.53 -4.23 -19.42
N GLN A 152 6.83 -4.97 -20.28
CA GLN A 152 5.41 -4.74 -20.54
C GLN A 152 4.56 -4.93 -19.27
N LEU A 153 4.81 -5.98 -18.50
CA LEU A 153 4.11 -6.20 -17.22
C LEU A 153 4.38 -5.06 -16.24
N ASP A 154 5.63 -4.61 -16.10
CA ASP A 154 5.98 -3.49 -15.22
C ASP A 154 5.35 -2.18 -15.67
N SER A 155 5.33 -1.90 -16.97
CA SER A 155 4.62 -0.76 -17.53
C SER A 155 3.12 -0.81 -17.23
N HIS A 156 2.49 -1.99 -17.37
CA HIS A 156 1.08 -2.17 -17.04
C HIS A 156 0.81 -1.99 -15.55
N ILE A 157 1.65 -2.54 -14.67
CA ILE A 157 1.54 -2.37 -13.21
C ILE A 157 1.65 -0.88 -12.87
N SER A 158 2.68 -0.20 -13.36
CA SER A 158 2.91 1.23 -13.11
C SER A 158 1.74 2.11 -13.57
N LYS A 159 1.23 1.91 -14.79
CA LYS A 159 0.05 2.63 -15.30
C LYS A 159 -1.20 2.40 -14.43
N ASN A 160 -1.40 1.16 -13.95
CA ASN A 160 -2.52 0.86 -13.08
C ASN A 160 -2.34 1.45 -11.68
N GLN A 161 -1.12 1.52 -11.14
CA GLN A 161 -0.79 2.21 -9.88
C GLN A 161 -1.06 3.72 -9.97
N GLN A 162 -0.63 4.37 -11.06
CA GLN A 162 -0.92 5.79 -11.29
C GLN A 162 -2.43 6.05 -11.39
N LYS A 163 -3.18 5.15 -12.05
CA LYS A 163 -4.65 5.26 -12.10
C LYS A 163 -5.28 5.11 -10.73
N LEU A 164 -4.81 4.16 -9.92
CA LEU A 164 -5.28 3.96 -8.54
C LEU A 164 -5.06 5.23 -7.70
N GLU A 165 -3.88 5.82 -7.80
CA GLU A 165 -3.55 7.04 -7.06
C GLU A 165 -4.44 8.23 -7.50
N LYS A 166 -4.66 8.40 -8.81
CA LYS A 166 -5.61 9.41 -9.32
C LYS A 166 -7.02 9.21 -8.78
N LEU A 167 -7.50 7.96 -8.69
CA LEU A 167 -8.84 7.68 -8.12
C LEU A 167 -8.92 8.02 -6.63
N LYS A 168 -7.87 7.70 -5.85
CA LYS A 168 -7.79 8.05 -4.43
C LYS A 168 -7.78 9.56 -4.22
N ASN A 169 -6.95 10.29 -4.97
CA ASN A 169 -6.85 11.74 -4.90
C ASN A 169 -8.17 12.40 -5.32
N MET A 170 -8.83 11.86 -6.34
CA MET A 170 -10.15 12.32 -6.76
C MET A 170 -11.19 12.09 -5.65
N LYS A 171 -11.22 10.91 -5.01
CA LYS A 171 -12.11 10.66 -3.86
C LYS A 171 -11.86 11.66 -2.74
N GLN A 172 -10.61 11.89 -2.37
CA GLN A 172 -10.25 12.85 -1.33
C GLN A 172 -10.70 14.29 -1.67
N SER A 173 -10.48 14.74 -2.90
CA SER A 173 -10.94 16.06 -3.37
C SER A 173 -12.46 16.18 -3.30
N PHE A 174 -13.21 15.16 -3.72
CA PHE A 174 -14.67 15.20 -3.65
C PHE A 174 -15.21 15.09 -2.23
N LEU A 175 -14.56 14.36 -1.33
CA LEU A 175 -14.91 14.38 0.11
C LEU A 175 -14.78 15.79 0.69
N GLN A 176 -13.80 16.56 0.25
CA GLN A 176 -13.63 17.93 0.69
C GLN A 176 -14.69 18.88 0.11
N LYS A 177 -15.10 18.65 -1.15
CA LYS A 177 -15.93 19.61 -1.92
C LYS A 177 -17.42 19.32 -1.92
N LEU A 178 -17.84 18.04 -1.80
CA LEU A 178 -19.25 17.65 -1.79
C LEU A 178 -19.88 17.67 -0.39
N PHE A 179 -19.10 17.96 0.64
CA PHE A 179 -19.59 18.21 1.98
C PHE A 179 -19.24 19.66 2.40
N PRO A 180 -20.12 20.33 3.14
CA PRO A 180 -19.87 21.66 3.66
C PRO A 180 -18.58 21.74 4.48
N LYS A 181 -17.93 22.91 4.47
CA LYS A 181 -16.85 23.25 5.40
C LYS A 181 -17.44 23.60 6.77
N ASP A 182 -16.61 23.62 7.82
CA ASP A 182 -16.99 23.69 9.23
C ASP A 182 -18.00 24.79 9.62
N TRP A 183 -18.17 25.82 8.79
CA TRP A 183 -19.07 26.98 9.05
C TRP A 183 -19.97 27.37 7.86
N SER A 184 -20.16 26.46 6.94
CA SER A 184 -21.01 26.68 5.78
C SER A 184 -22.13 25.66 5.74
N ALA A 185 -23.34 26.06 5.49
CA ALA A 185 -24.46 25.16 5.22
C ALA A 185 -24.53 24.69 3.76
N LEU A 186 -23.51 25.03 2.93
CA LEU A 186 -23.46 24.70 1.51
C LEU A 186 -22.11 24.07 1.16
N PRO A 187 -22.08 22.98 0.40
CA PRO A 187 -20.85 22.41 -0.14
C PRO A 187 -20.29 23.28 -1.27
N GLU A 188 -18.98 23.19 -1.52
CA GLU A 188 -18.31 23.88 -2.64
C GLU A 188 -18.77 23.36 -4.00
N LEU A 189 -19.02 22.07 -4.10
CA LEU A 189 -19.58 21.40 -5.28
C LEU A 189 -20.90 20.76 -4.93
N ARG A 190 -21.86 20.83 -5.84
CA ARG A 190 -23.18 20.26 -5.67
C ARG A 190 -23.65 19.61 -6.97
N PHE A 191 -24.40 18.53 -6.86
CA PHE A 191 -25.04 17.93 -8.04
C PHE A 191 -26.12 18.86 -8.61
N LYS A 192 -26.22 18.93 -9.92
CA LYS A 192 -27.23 19.73 -10.61
C LYS A 192 -28.64 19.30 -10.18
N GLY A 193 -29.50 20.29 -9.92
CA GLY A 193 -30.90 20.11 -9.54
C GLY A 193 -31.17 20.12 -8.03
N PHE A 194 -30.14 20.41 -7.20
CA PHE A 194 -30.31 20.60 -5.77
C PHE A 194 -29.95 22.03 -5.36
N GLU A 195 -30.82 22.67 -4.59
CA GLU A 195 -30.70 24.04 -4.15
C GLU A 195 -31.03 24.18 -2.65
N GLY A 196 -30.80 25.37 -2.08
CA GLY A 196 -31.06 25.69 -0.68
C GLY A 196 -29.94 25.19 0.28
N ALA A 197 -29.92 25.76 1.48
CA ALA A 197 -29.00 25.40 2.54
C ALA A 197 -29.31 24.00 3.10
N TRP A 198 -28.27 23.28 3.52
CA TRP A 198 -28.45 22.04 4.24
C TRP A 198 -28.82 22.30 5.69
N GLU A 199 -29.60 21.41 6.28
CA GLU A 199 -30.04 21.52 7.68
C GLU A 199 -28.94 21.06 8.61
N GLU A 200 -28.56 21.91 9.58
CA GLU A 200 -27.60 21.55 10.61
C GLU A 200 -28.30 20.76 11.73
N ARG A 201 -27.75 19.60 12.08
CA ARG A 201 -28.24 18.74 13.16
C ARG A 201 -27.09 18.08 13.91
N LYS A 202 -27.35 17.68 15.16
CA LYS A 202 -26.44 16.83 15.92
C LYS A 202 -26.56 15.37 15.47
N LEU A 203 -25.41 14.69 15.36
CA LEU A 203 -25.41 13.28 14.94
C LEU A 203 -26.25 12.38 15.85
N GLY A 204 -26.24 12.65 17.17
CA GLY A 204 -27.04 11.90 18.14
C GLY A 204 -28.55 12.08 18.03
N GLU A 205 -29.03 13.15 17.34
CA GLU A 205 -30.47 13.40 17.09
C GLU A 205 -30.99 12.54 15.93
N ILE A 206 -30.11 12.15 15.01
CA ILE A 206 -30.48 11.46 13.77
C ILE A 206 -29.97 10.03 13.67
N CYS A 207 -28.97 9.68 14.49
CA CYS A 207 -28.39 8.36 14.52
C CYS A 207 -28.38 7.80 15.93
N GLN A 208 -28.84 6.57 16.11
CA GLN A 208 -28.64 5.87 17.36
C GLN A 208 -27.16 5.48 17.49
N ILE A 209 -26.53 5.94 18.57
CA ILE A 209 -25.12 5.65 18.88
C ILE A 209 -25.08 4.65 20.04
N THR A 210 -24.37 3.55 19.89
CA THR A 210 -24.19 2.52 20.91
C THR A 210 -22.70 2.39 21.21
N MET A 211 -22.31 2.77 22.43
CA MET A 211 -20.97 2.57 22.92
C MET A 211 -20.76 1.11 23.32
N TRP A 212 -19.54 0.67 23.30
CA TRP A 212 -19.11 -0.67 23.63
C TRP A 212 -19.49 -1.12 25.06
N GLN A 213 -19.62 -2.43 25.22
CA GLN A 213 -19.62 -3.12 26.50
C GLN A 213 -18.95 -4.48 26.30
N SER A 214 -17.72 -4.63 26.80
CA SER A 214 -16.98 -5.89 26.62
C SER A 214 -17.71 -7.04 27.30
N PRO A 215 -17.87 -8.18 26.63
CA PRO A 215 -18.24 -9.41 27.31
C PRO A 215 -17.08 -9.88 28.20
N ASP A 216 -17.38 -10.76 29.15
CA ASP A 216 -16.37 -11.39 29.99
C ASP A 216 -15.40 -12.22 29.14
N TRP A 217 -14.11 -12.17 29.44
CA TRP A 217 -13.09 -12.87 28.68
C TRP A 217 -13.27 -14.39 28.69
N SER A 218 -13.85 -14.97 29.76
CA SER A 218 -14.15 -16.39 29.87
C SER A 218 -15.21 -16.87 28.87
N THR A 219 -15.97 -15.94 28.27
CA THR A 219 -17.01 -16.23 27.28
C THR A 219 -16.45 -16.22 25.83
N TYR A 220 -15.16 -15.97 25.66
CA TYR A 220 -14.57 -15.93 24.31
C TYR A 220 -14.49 -17.33 23.71
N SER A 221 -14.73 -17.40 22.41
CA SER A 221 -14.91 -18.65 21.69
C SER A 221 -14.35 -18.55 20.26
N ASN A 222 -14.01 -19.71 19.71
CA ASN A 222 -13.66 -19.86 18.29
C ASN A 222 -14.77 -20.60 17.50
N LYS A 223 -15.90 -20.94 18.15
CA LYS A 223 -17.00 -21.65 17.51
C LYS A 223 -17.76 -20.73 16.56
N LYS A 224 -17.96 -21.18 15.31
CA LYS A 224 -18.65 -20.39 14.27
C LYS A 224 -20.11 -20.07 14.59
N SER A 225 -20.76 -20.83 15.46
CA SER A 225 -22.14 -20.61 15.92
C SER A 225 -22.30 -19.43 16.86
N ASP A 226 -21.22 -19.00 17.54
CA ASP A 226 -21.29 -17.95 18.55
C ASP A 226 -21.24 -16.55 17.91
N TYR A 227 -21.59 -15.52 18.72
CA TYR A 227 -21.62 -14.13 18.26
C TYR A 227 -20.24 -13.66 17.84
N ILE A 228 -20.16 -12.96 16.72
CA ILE A 228 -18.93 -12.32 16.26
C ILE A 228 -18.59 -11.19 17.21
N LEU A 229 -17.40 -11.24 17.82
CA LEU A 229 -16.87 -10.20 18.68
C LEU A 229 -15.89 -9.34 17.87
N VAL A 230 -16.16 -8.03 17.77
CA VAL A 230 -15.26 -7.10 17.10
C VAL A 230 -14.40 -6.41 18.11
N GLN A 231 -13.09 -6.69 18.01
CA GLN A 231 -12.06 -6.17 18.89
C GLN A 231 -11.21 -5.16 18.14
N TRP A 232 -11.49 -3.89 18.29
CA TRP A 232 -10.63 -2.81 17.80
C TRP A 232 -10.14 -3.02 16.33
N ASN A 233 -9.08 -2.32 15.92
CA ASN A 233 -8.57 -2.33 14.54
C ASN A 233 -8.12 -3.69 14.00
N SER A 234 -7.86 -4.65 14.86
CA SER A 234 -7.39 -5.98 14.44
C SER A 234 -8.44 -6.76 13.62
N ASP A 235 -9.72 -6.47 13.83
CA ASP A 235 -10.84 -7.11 13.15
C ASP A 235 -11.42 -6.25 12.02
N LEU A 236 -10.76 -5.12 11.72
CA LEU A 236 -11.23 -4.12 10.78
C LEU A 236 -10.20 -3.97 9.65
N LYS A 237 -10.55 -4.39 8.43
CA LYS A 237 -9.66 -4.33 7.25
C LYS A 237 -10.44 -3.90 6.03
N ASN A 238 -9.82 -3.07 5.18
CA ASN A 238 -10.38 -2.65 3.90
C ASN A 238 -11.84 -2.17 4.01
N TRP A 239 -12.14 -1.32 5.01
CA TRP A 239 -13.48 -0.76 5.28
C TRP A 239 -14.55 -1.80 5.66
N ARG A 240 -14.13 -3.01 6.09
CA ARG A 240 -15.02 -4.11 6.48
C ARG A 240 -14.57 -4.79 7.76
N VAL A 241 -15.54 -5.37 8.46
CA VAL A 241 -15.28 -6.26 9.60
C VAL A 241 -14.81 -7.62 9.09
N VAL A 242 -13.68 -8.09 9.63
CA VAL A 242 -13.12 -9.42 9.36
C VAL A 242 -13.18 -10.23 10.67
N PRO A 243 -14.14 -11.15 10.82
CA PRO A 243 -14.32 -11.89 12.05
C PRO A 243 -13.10 -12.77 12.40
N ARG A 244 -12.58 -12.64 13.63
CA ARG A 244 -11.49 -13.47 14.16
C ARG A 244 -11.91 -14.20 15.44
N ILE A 245 -12.55 -13.51 16.36
CA ILE A 245 -12.92 -13.99 17.68
C ILE A 245 -14.44 -13.93 17.82
N ARG A 246 -14.97 -14.78 18.67
CA ARG A 246 -16.39 -14.86 18.96
C ARG A 246 -16.63 -14.86 20.49
N THR A 247 -17.87 -14.72 20.89
CA THR A 247 -18.29 -14.78 22.30
C THR A 247 -19.63 -15.47 22.43
N THR A 248 -19.82 -16.18 23.50
CA THR A 248 -21.13 -16.74 23.88
C THR A 248 -22.04 -15.70 24.57
N GLN A 249 -21.46 -14.58 25.05
CA GLN A 249 -22.18 -13.54 25.77
C GLN A 249 -22.55 -12.39 24.81
N LYS A 250 -23.86 -12.13 24.70
CA LYS A 250 -24.41 -10.99 23.94
C LYS A 250 -24.50 -9.77 24.83
N THR A 251 -23.63 -8.79 24.65
CA THR A 251 -23.65 -7.49 25.35
C THR A 251 -24.23 -6.39 24.46
N LYS A 252 -23.52 -5.32 24.18
CA LYS A 252 -23.91 -4.30 23.21
C LYS A 252 -23.60 -4.80 21.80
N THR A 253 -24.52 -4.58 20.86
CA THR A 253 -24.44 -5.13 19.50
C THR A 253 -24.59 -4.06 18.43
N ALA A 254 -24.12 -4.38 17.24
CA ALA A 254 -24.44 -3.70 16.01
C ALA A 254 -24.98 -4.72 14.99
N ASN A 255 -25.87 -4.27 14.12
CA ASN A 255 -26.51 -5.10 13.10
C ASN A 255 -25.82 -4.93 11.74
N VAL A 256 -26.09 -5.85 10.83
CA VAL A 256 -25.66 -5.71 9.43
C VAL A 256 -26.03 -4.33 8.88
N GLY A 257 -25.04 -3.64 8.32
CA GLY A 257 -25.21 -2.29 7.75
C GLY A 257 -24.89 -1.14 8.70
N ASP A 258 -24.82 -1.38 10.03
CA ASP A 258 -24.41 -0.35 10.98
C ASP A 258 -22.96 0.09 10.73
N LEU A 259 -22.68 1.35 11.05
CA LEU A 259 -21.33 1.91 10.97
C LEU A 259 -20.60 1.60 12.28
N ILE A 260 -19.35 1.20 12.17
CA ILE A 260 -18.50 0.87 13.30
C ILE A 260 -17.36 1.88 13.35
N MET A 261 -17.17 2.49 14.51
CA MET A 261 -16.16 3.52 14.73
C MET A 261 -15.20 3.10 15.85
N SER A 262 -13.90 3.22 15.59
CA SER A 262 -12.88 3.11 16.63
C SER A 262 -12.86 4.38 17.48
N VAL A 263 -12.95 4.24 18.81
CA VAL A 263 -12.98 5.39 19.74
C VAL A 263 -11.68 5.54 20.56
N ARG A 264 -10.64 4.76 20.27
CA ARG A 264 -9.28 4.88 20.85
C ARG A 264 -8.20 4.61 19.81
N ALA A 265 -6.99 5.05 20.11
CA ALA A 265 -5.80 5.11 19.22
C ALA A 265 -5.49 3.79 18.49
N PRO A 266 -5.39 3.82 17.14
CA PRO A 266 -5.80 4.92 16.30
C PRO A 266 -7.31 5.06 16.30
N ALA A 267 -7.80 6.16 16.91
CA ALA A 267 -9.23 6.47 16.96
C ALA A 267 -9.73 6.92 15.59
N TRP A 268 -11.07 6.98 15.43
CA TRP A 268 -11.86 7.60 14.35
C TRP A 268 -12.00 6.85 13.03
N ALA A 269 -11.27 5.79 12.81
CA ALA A 269 -11.49 4.98 11.63
C ALA A 269 -12.92 4.40 11.62
N ILE A 270 -13.57 4.47 10.46
CA ILE A 270 -14.97 4.11 10.27
C ILE A 270 -15.05 2.90 9.34
N TRP A 271 -15.91 1.95 9.69
CA TRP A 271 -16.20 0.76 8.87
C TRP A 271 -17.69 0.49 8.82
N LYS A 272 -18.11 -0.29 7.84
CA LYS A 272 -19.47 -0.80 7.75
C LYS A 272 -19.45 -2.29 8.06
N THR A 273 -20.31 -2.75 8.97
CA THR A 273 -20.37 -4.18 9.27
C THR A 273 -21.26 -4.94 8.30
N GLY A 274 -20.77 -6.08 7.82
CA GLY A 274 -21.53 -7.05 7.04
C GLY A 274 -22.12 -8.17 7.91
N TYR A 275 -22.02 -8.06 9.22
CA TYR A 275 -22.43 -9.07 10.18
C TYR A 275 -23.12 -8.43 11.37
N ASP A 276 -23.99 -9.18 12.05
CA ASP A 276 -24.41 -8.86 13.40
C ASP A 276 -23.24 -9.17 14.35
N ILE A 277 -22.86 -8.17 15.16
CA ILE A 277 -21.63 -8.23 15.96
C ILE A 277 -21.89 -7.80 17.40
N VAL A 278 -21.05 -8.27 18.30
CA VAL A 278 -20.92 -7.77 19.67
C VAL A 278 -19.77 -6.77 19.72
N LEU A 279 -20.01 -5.63 20.37
CA LEU A 279 -19.05 -4.52 20.46
C LEU A 279 -18.12 -4.72 21.67
N TRP A 280 -16.84 -4.97 21.39
CA TRP A 280 -15.81 -4.98 22.42
C TRP A 280 -15.38 -3.55 22.75
N ARG A 281 -14.59 -3.37 23.83
CA ARG A 281 -14.15 -2.03 24.26
C ARG A 281 -13.45 -1.27 23.12
N TRP A 282 -13.68 0.04 23.12
CA TRP A 282 -13.13 1.02 22.18
C TRP A 282 -13.75 0.98 20.76
N VAL A 283 -14.89 0.37 20.65
CA VAL A 283 -15.66 0.34 19.41
C VAL A 283 -17.07 0.88 19.69
N ALA A 284 -17.52 1.82 18.88
CA ALA A 284 -18.90 2.31 18.89
C ALA A 284 -19.62 1.88 17.62
N SER A 285 -20.93 1.67 17.68
CA SER A 285 -21.77 1.57 16.50
C SER A 285 -22.63 2.82 16.33
N ILE A 286 -22.86 3.18 15.08
CA ILE A 286 -23.69 4.31 14.66
C ILE A 286 -24.69 3.77 13.63
N LYS A 287 -25.98 3.84 13.92
CA LYS A 287 -27.05 3.51 12.96
C LYS A 287 -27.26 4.69 12.02
N GLY A 288 -26.44 4.79 11.01
CA GLY A 288 -26.46 5.84 10.00
C GLY A 288 -26.53 5.26 8.60
N ASN A 289 -27.02 6.06 7.66
CA ASN A 289 -27.01 5.72 6.24
C ASN A 289 -25.62 5.93 5.61
N ASP A 290 -25.45 5.58 4.33
CA ASP A 290 -24.19 5.73 3.63
C ASP A 290 -23.72 7.19 3.46
N PHE A 291 -24.62 8.17 3.52
CA PHE A 291 -24.25 9.59 3.56
C PHE A 291 -23.50 9.92 4.86
N VAL A 292 -24.00 9.46 6.01
CA VAL A 292 -23.33 9.59 7.31
C VAL A 292 -21.98 8.89 7.31
N PHE A 293 -21.88 7.69 6.70
CA PHE A 293 -20.61 7.00 6.53
C PHE A 293 -19.57 7.88 5.84
N TYR A 294 -19.88 8.44 4.67
CA TYR A 294 -18.93 9.28 3.93
C TYR A 294 -18.63 10.61 4.60
N PHE A 295 -19.59 11.16 5.35
CA PHE A 295 -19.33 12.33 6.19
C PHE A 295 -18.29 12.01 7.28
N LEU A 296 -18.44 10.90 7.98
CA LEU A 296 -17.49 10.47 9.01
C LEU A 296 -16.12 10.12 8.41
N VAL A 297 -16.09 9.49 7.22
CA VAL A 297 -14.84 9.26 6.45
C VAL A 297 -14.16 10.59 6.10
N LYS A 298 -14.91 11.62 5.72
CA LYS A 298 -14.36 12.98 5.50
C LYS A 298 -13.66 13.50 6.75
N LEU A 299 -14.32 13.41 7.92
CA LEU A 299 -13.76 13.88 9.18
C LEU A 299 -12.46 13.17 9.56
N ASP A 300 -12.39 11.84 9.34
CA ASP A 300 -11.17 11.05 9.54
C ASP A 300 -10.08 11.48 8.55
N THR A 301 -10.40 11.57 7.26
CA THR A 301 -9.46 11.93 6.19
C THR A 301 -8.82 13.30 6.40
N PHE A 302 -9.54 14.27 6.95
CA PHE A 302 -9.07 15.65 7.14
C PHE A 302 -8.69 15.99 8.58
N TRP A 303 -8.41 14.97 9.39
CA TRP A 303 -7.85 15.12 10.73
C TRP A 303 -8.72 15.93 11.70
N TYR A 304 -10.02 16.02 11.47
CA TYR A 304 -10.96 16.73 12.34
C TYR A 304 -10.85 16.27 13.80
N TRP A 305 -10.87 14.97 14.00
CA TRP A 305 -10.78 14.34 15.32
C TRP A 305 -9.43 14.57 16.00
N LYS A 306 -8.34 14.56 15.25
CA LYS A 306 -7.01 14.84 15.81
C LYS A 306 -6.88 16.27 16.33
N ARG A 307 -7.58 17.22 15.71
CA ARG A 307 -7.65 18.59 16.24
C ARG A 307 -8.42 18.67 17.55
N LEU A 308 -9.48 17.87 17.73
CA LEU A 308 -10.23 17.79 18.99
C LEU A 308 -9.44 17.11 20.10
N SER A 309 -8.57 16.13 19.79
CA SER A 309 -7.75 15.40 20.77
C SER A 309 -6.46 16.08 21.15
N ALA A 310 -6.05 17.15 20.47
CA ALA A 310 -4.79 17.87 20.72
C ALA A 310 -4.65 18.43 22.17
N TRP A 311 -5.73 18.40 22.93
CA TRP A 311 -5.80 18.83 24.33
C TRP A 311 -5.85 17.66 25.34
N SER A 312 -5.79 16.39 24.88
CA SER A 312 -5.79 15.22 25.76
C SER A 312 -4.57 14.34 25.55
N THR A 313 -4.05 13.79 26.63
CA THR A 313 -2.87 12.90 26.66
C THR A 313 -3.12 11.55 25.94
N PHE A 314 -4.39 11.23 25.60
CA PHE A 314 -4.79 10.01 24.92
C PHE A 314 -5.79 10.33 23.81
N ASP A 315 -5.54 9.83 22.62
CA ASP A 315 -6.48 9.87 21.49
C ASP A 315 -7.72 9.01 21.82
N SER A 316 -8.72 9.61 22.48
CA SER A 316 -9.97 8.94 22.80
C SER A 316 -11.18 9.83 22.52
N ILE A 317 -12.24 9.26 21.98
CA ILE A 317 -13.53 9.92 21.77
C ILE A 317 -14.52 9.35 22.79
N ASN A 318 -15.24 10.23 23.47
CA ASN A 318 -16.37 9.85 24.34
C ASN A 318 -17.70 9.88 23.55
N SER A 319 -18.75 9.34 24.17
CA SER A 319 -20.10 9.31 23.60
C SER A 319 -20.61 10.71 23.26
N ASP A 320 -20.40 11.67 24.17
CA ASP A 320 -20.91 13.03 24.02
C ASP A 320 -20.27 13.75 22.82
N SER A 321 -18.97 13.52 22.59
CA SER A 321 -18.28 14.06 21.41
C SER A 321 -18.88 13.55 20.10
N ILE A 322 -19.32 12.30 20.05
CA ILE A 322 -19.97 11.73 18.86
C ILE A 322 -21.41 12.24 18.75
N GLN A 323 -22.16 12.26 19.85
CA GLN A 323 -23.56 12.69 19.86
C GLN A 323 -23.71 14.17 19.50
N ASN A 324 -22.84 15.03 20.01
CA ASN A 324 -22.87 16.49 19.76
C ASN A 324 -22.15 16.92 18.49
N LEU A 325 -21.69 15.98 17.64
CA LEU A 325 -21.08 16.30 16.37
C LEU A 325 -22.12 16.93 15.43
N ASN A 326 -21.87 18.18 15.01
CA ASN A 326 -22.72 18.85 14.04
C ASN A 326 -22.47 18.28 12.64
N ILE A 327 -23.56 17.95 11.96
CA ILE A 327 -23.56 17.49 10.58
C ILE A 327 -24.64 18.24 9.79
N TYR A 328 -24.29 18.67 8.59
CA TYR A 328 -25.22 19.28 7.66
C TYR A 328 -25.86 18.22 6.78
N PHE A 329 -27.20 18.19 6.75
CA PHE A 329 -28.00 17.23 6.02
C PHE A 329 -28.70 17.87 4.83
N PRO A 330 -28.48 17.39 3.60
CA PRO A 330 -29.32 17.72 2.46
C PRO A 330 -30.59 16.86 2.46
N SER A 331 -31.46 17.13 1.50
CA SER A 331 -32.61 16.25 1.23
C SER A 331 -32.18 14.80 0.97
N LEU A 332 -33.03 13.85 1.30
CA LEU A 332 -32.73 12.42 1.12
C LEU A 332 -32.37 12.03 -0.34
N PRO A 333 -32.99 12.60 -1.39
CA PRO A 333 -32.54 12.36 -2.77
C PRO A 333 -31.12 12.84 -3.03
N GLU A 334 -30.71 13.96 -2.47
CA GLU A 334 -29.35 14.48 -2.61
C GLU A 334 -28.34 13.62 -1.83
N GLN A 335 -28.67 13.22 -0.60
CA GLN A 335 -27.88 12.24 0.16
C GLN A 335 -27.62 10.99 -0.67
N LYS A 336 -28.68 10.41 -1.27
CA LYS A 336 -28.58 9.21 -2.14
C LYS A 336 -27.62 9.44 -3.30
N LYS A 337 -27.66 10.58 -3.92
CA LYS A 337 -26.79 10.92 -5.05
C LYS A 337 -25.33 11.05 -4.65
N ILE A 338 -25.06 11.66 -3.50
CA ILE A 338 -23.72 11.82 -2.93
C ILE A 338 -23.11 10.45 -2.59
N TRP A 339 -23.83 9.62 -1.82
CA TRP A 339 -23.26 8.33 -1.42
C TRP A 339 -23.08 7.36 -2.59
N ALA A 340 -24.02 7.31 -3.55
CA ALA A 340 -23.89 6.47 -4.74
C ALA A 340 -22.67 6.85 -5.60
N PHE A 341 -22.33 8.15 -5.64
CA PHE A 341 -21.13 8.62 -6.31
C PHE A 341 -19.86 8.09 -5.62
N PHE A 342 -19.77 8.18 -4.29
CA PHE A 342 -18.62 7.66 -3.55
C PHE A 342 -18.52 6.13 -3.58
N GLU A 343 -19.64 5.42 -3.48
CA GLU A 343 -19.70 3.97 -3.59
C GLU A 343 -19.16 3.49 -4.95
N LYS A 344 -19.50 4.21 -6.04
CA LYS A 344 -18.95 3.95 -7.37
C LYS A 344 -17.43 4.17 -7.40
N LEU A 345 -16.92 5.24 -6.77
CA LEU A 345 -15.48 5.49 -6.67
C LEU A 345 -14.78 4.40 -5.85
N ASP A 346 -15.33 3.98 -4.72
CA ASP A 346 -14.77 2.92 -3.89
C ASP A 346 -14.73 1.58 -4.63
N THR A 347 -15.78 1.26 -5.37
CA THR A 347 -15.81 0.08 -6.24
C THR A 347 -14.68 0.13 -7.29
N GLN A 348 -14.47 1.28 -7.93
CA GLN A 348 -13.38 1.44 -8.89
C GLN A 348 -12.00 1.32 -8.26
N ILE A 349 -11.79 1.88 -7.06
CA ILE A 349 -10.54 1.78 -6.30
C ILE A 349 -10.25 0.32 -5.93
N ILE A 350 -11.26 -0.42 -5.45
CA ILE A 350 -11.13 -1.85 -5.11
C ILE A 350 -10.77 -2.67 -6.35
N HIS A 351 -11.50 -2.51 -7.46
CA HIS A 351 -11.21 -3.22 -8.71
C HIS A 351 -9.80 -2.91 -9.22
N GLN A 352 -9.39 -1.65 -9.15
CA GLN A 352 -8.06 -1.24 -9.60
C GLN A 352 -6.95 -1.86 -8.73
N SER A 353 -7.15 -1.92 -7.41
CA SER A 353 -6.23 -2.57 -6.47
C SER A 353 -6.12 -4.07 -6.72
N GLN A 354 -7.24 -4.74 -6.94
CA GLN A 354 -7.28 -6.18 -7.27
C GLN A 354 -6.58 -6.48 -8.60
N LYS A 355 -6.75 -5.61 -9.61
CA LYS A 355 -6.07 -5.74 -10.90
C LYS A 355 -4.56 -5.63 -10.75
N ILE A 356 -4.06 -4.68 -9.96
CA ILE A 356 -2.62 -4.54 -9.66
C ILE A 356 -2.10 -5.81 -8.98
N GLN A 357 -2.77 -6.27 -7.94
CA GLN A 357 -2.39 -7.49 -7.24
C GLN A 357 -2.33 -8.71 -8.16
N LYS A 358 -3.31 -8.85 -9.07
CA LYS A 358 -3.32 -9.95 -10.05
C LYS A 358 -2.12 -9.85 -11.01
N LEU A 359 -1.79 -8.66 -11.51
CA LEU A 359 -0.62 -8.46 -12.36
C LEU A 359 0.70 -8.76 -11.64
N GLN A 360 0.83 -8.33 -10.38
CA GLN A 360 1.99 -8.65 -9.56
C GLN A 360 2.16 -10.15 -9.31
N ASN A 361 1.06 -10.85 -9.02
CA ASN A 361 1.06 -12.32 -8.84
C ASN A 361 1.44 -13.03 -10.14
N ILE A 362 0.96 -12.55 -11.29
CA ILE A 362 1.35 -13.09 -12.61
C ILE A 362 2.85 -12.88 -12.84
N LYS A 363 3.36 -11.66 -12.60
CA LYS A 363 4.79 -11.36 -12.74
C LYS A 363 5.63 -12.28 -11.87
N GLN A 364 5.28 -12.43 -10.60
CA GLN A 364 5.99 -13.30 -9.66
C GLN A 364 5.98 -14.76 -10.13
N SER A 365 4.83 -15.29 -10.52
CA SER A 365 4.72 -16.66 -11.04
C SER A 365 5.55 -16.89 -12.31
N LEU A 366 5.62 -15.89 -13.20
CA LEU A 366 6.45 -15.98 -14.41
C LEU A 366 7.94 -15.92 -14.06
N LEU A 367 8.38 -15.06 -13.15
CA LEU A 367 9.75 -15.02 -12.66
C LEU A 367 10.20 -16.40 -12.12
N GLU A 368 9.35 -17.05 -11.32
CA GLU A 368 9.65 -18.36 -10.74
C GLU A 368 9.69 -19.50 -11.77
N LYS A 369 8.96 -19.38 -12.89
CA LYS A 369 8.82 -20.44 -13.89
C LYS A 369 9.66 -20.23 -15.14
N MET A 370 10.00 -19.00 -15.48
CA MET A 370 10.79 -18.64 -16.65
C MET A 370 12.28 -18.49 -16.33
N PHE A 371 12.67 -18.32 -15.05
CA PHE A 371 14.07 -18.33 -14.63
C PHE A 371 14.40 -19.63 -13.88
N ILE A 372 15.58 -20.21 -14.18
CA ILE A 372 16.08 -21.47 -13.60
C ILE A 372 17.24 -21.18 -12.66
#